data_62b64f88aebd0df6da2bc14783f1aec9
#
_entry.id   62b64f88aebd0df6da2bc14783f1aec9
#
_cell.length_a   1.000
_cell.length_b   1.000
_cell.length_c   1.000
_cell.angle_alpha   90.00
_cell.angle_beta   90.00
_cell.angle_gamma   90.00
#
_symmetry.space_group_name_H-M   'P 1'
#
loop_
_entity.id
_entity.type
_entity.pdbx_description
1 polymer ?
#
loop_
_entity_poly.entity_id
_entity_poly.type
_entity_poly.pdbx_seq_one_letter_code
_entity_poly.pdbx_strand_id
1 'polypeptide(L)'
;MTESITLCELELPKEYKPGTIVEHFKRQHSLTQDEIKNKKYLYRIIGTALHTETQEKLVIYQALYDDHQIFARPLKMFMENVDPKNYPWNKLPARFVPYTHDLIVQDLNHLDSAVVEIAGGGSKYKYVYIWRTNNGYHYCFYDDLYYETASEELELTRSNTKLGVTLDLICSKCNGFSFSRILTEEEEILFIF
;
A
#
# COMPACT_ATOMS: atom_id res chain seq x y z
N MET A 1 7.53 38.30 14.24
CA MET A 1 7.24 38.45 12.79
C MET A 1 6.85 37.07 12.30
N THR A 2 5.56 36.82 12.20
CA THR A 2 5.02 35.57 11.64
C THR A 2 4.98 35.77 10.14
N GLU A 3 5.87 35.08 9.42
CA GLU A 3 5.80 34.99 7.97
C GLU A 3 4.47 34.35 7.58
N SER A 4 3.60 35.15 7.00
CA SER A 4 2.37 34.65 6.36
C SER A 4 2.81 33.94 5.07
N ILE A 5 2.93 32.60 5.12
CA ILE A 5 3.10 31.78 3.92
C ILE A 5 1.87 32.03 3.06
N THR A 6 2.07 32.65 1.92
CA THR A 6 1.01 32.93 0.95
C THR A 6 0.46 31.58 0.47
N LEU A 7 -0.84 31.37 0.53
CA LEU A 7 -1.55 30.12 0.14
C LEU A 7 -1.17 29.57 -1.26
N CYS A 8 -0.50 30.36 -2.07
CA CYS A 8 -0.05 30.03 -3.44
C CYS A 8 1.26 29.20 -3.46
N GLU A 9 2.00 29.10 -2.34
CA GLU A 9 3.33 28.48 -2.28
C GLU A 9 3.34 27.04 -1.74
N LEU A 10 2.23 26.54 -1.22
CA LEU A 10 2.17 25.16 -0.76
C LEU A 10 2.12 24.23 -1.97
N GLU A 11 3.19 23.48 -2.20
CA GLU A 11 3.24 22.44 -3.21
C GLU A 11 3.08 21.05 -2.56
N LEU A 12 2.50 20.13 -3.32
CA LEU A 12 2.41 18.73 -2.90
C LEU A 12 3.84 18.15 -2.88
N PRO A 13 4.31 17.60 -1.74
CA PRO A 13 5.64 17.03 -1.65
C PRO A 13 5.87 15.92 -2.68
N LYS A 14 7.14 15.71 -3.09
CA LYS A 14 7.49 14.77 -4.17
C LYS A 14 7.04 13.33 -3.92
N GLU A 15 6.97 12.91 -2.67
CA GLU A 15 6.49 11.61 -2.26
C GLU A 15 4.99 11.38 -2.51
N TYR A 16 4.23 12.46 -2.77
CA TYR A 16 2.80 12.43 -3.11
C TYR A 16 2.53 12.71 -4.60
N LYS A 17 3.46 12.39 -5.47
CA LYS A 17 3.30 12.58 -6.92
C LYS A 17 2.09 11.80 -7.47
N PRO A 18 1.56 12.19 -8.64
CA PRO A 18 0.51 11.43 -9.33
C PRO A 18 0.89 9.96 -9.48
N GLY A 19 -0.07 9.08 -9.19
CA GLY A 19 0.11 7.62 -9.17
C GLY A 19 0.50 7.04 -7.81
N THR A 20 1.00 7.85 -6.87
CA THR A 20 1.32 7.37 -5.51
C THR A 20 0.07 6.86 -4.82
N ILE A 21 0.17 5.67 -4.22
CA ILE A 21 -0.85 5.15 -3.29
C ILE A 21 -0.57 5.72 -1.92
N VAL A 22 -1.61 6.22 -1.28
CA VAL A 22 -1.57 6.76 0.08
C VAL A 22 -2.57 6.05 0.97
N GLU A 23 -2.19 5.89 2.22
CA GLU A 23 -3.04 5.37 3.28
C GLU A 23 -3.66 6.53 4.06
N HIS A 24 -4.98 6.47 4.28
CA HIS A 24 -5.65 7.37 5.22
C HIS A 24 -5.55 6.82 6.65
N PHE A 25 -5.29 7.67 7.62
CA PHE A 25 -5.06 7.27 9.02
C PHE A 25 -6.13 6.34 9.61
N LYS A 26 -7.37 6.39 9.13
CA LYS A 26 -8.46 5.49 9.56
C LYS A 26 -8.17 4.02 9.28
N ARG A 27 -7.27 3.70 8.35
CA ARG A 27 -6.84 2.33 8.08
C ARG A 27 -6.13 1.69 9.28
N GLN A 28 -5.54 2.49 10.15
CA GLN A 28 -4.90 2.02 11.41
C GLN A 28 -5.90 1.50 12.45
N HIS A 29 -7.20 1.66 12.22
CA HIS A 29 -8.23 1.16 13.11
C HIS A 29 -8.74 -0.18 12.60
N SER A 30 -8.50 -1.24 13.39
CA SER A 30 -8.98 -2.63 13.21
C SER A 30 -9.75 -2.94 11.93
N LEU A 31 -9.05 -3.30 10.86
CA LEU A 31 -9.66 -3.78 9.62
C LEU A 31 -9.81 -5.31 9.66
N THR A 32 -10.85 -5.81 9.02
CA THR A 32 -10.99 -7.23 8.71
C THR A 32 -10.04 -7.60 7.56
N GLN A 33 -9.79 -8.90 7.36
CA GLN A 33 -8.98 -9.38 6.23
C GLN A 33 -9.57 -8.93 4.90
N ASP A 34 -10.88 -9.03 4.73
CA ASP A 34 -11.60 -8.61 3.52
C ASP A 34 -11.44 -7.10 3.26
N GLU A 35 -11.52 -6.27 4.30
CA GLU A 35 -11.30 -4.83 4.17
C GLU A 35 -9.86 -4.48 3.78
N ILE A 36 -8.87 -5.27 4.24
CA ILE A 36 -7.47 -5.12 3.85
C ILE A 36 -7.30 -5.50 2.37
N LYS A 37 -7.80 -6.66 1.94
CA LYS A 37 -7.74 -7.13 0.56
C LYS A 37 -8.50 -6.20 -0.39
N ASN A 38 -9.65 -5.70 0.01
CA ASN A 38 -10.43 -4.70 -0.72
C ASN A 38 -9.84 -3.28 -0.65
N LYS A 39 -8.61 -3.14 -0.15
CA LYS A 39 -7.86 -1.87 -0.15
C LYS A 39 -8.58 -0.71 0.57
N LYS A 40 -9.45 -1.01 1.56
CA LYS A 40 -10.19 0.01 2.29
C LYS A 40 -9.27 1.07 2.87
N TYR A 41 -9.63 2.36 2.67
CA TYR A 41 -8.85 3.53 3.04
C TYR A 41 -7.50 3.69 2.34
N LEU A 42 -7.27 2.98 1.24
CA LEU A 42 -6.19 3.29 0.30
C LEU A 42 -6.72 4.14 -0.85
N TYR A 43 -5.90 5.07 -1.29
CA TYR A 43 -6.25 6.02 -2.34
C TYR A 43 -5.07 6.20 -3.29
N ARG A 44 -5.36 6.48 -4.56
CA ARG A 44 -4.36 6.86 -5.55
C ARG A 44 -4.43 8.35 -5.79
N ILE A 45 -3.30 9.05 -5.70
CA ILE A 45 -3.21 10.45 -6.08
C ILE A 45 -3.32 10.56 -7.61
N ILE A 46 -4.27 11.36 -8.08
CA ILE A 46 -4.42 11.68 -9.50
C ILE A 46 -3.58 12.92 -9.85
N GLY A 47 -3.60 13.92 -8.98
CA GLY A 47 -2.86 15.16 -9.18
C GLY A 47 -3.36 16.29 -8.30
N THR A 48 -3.07 17.50 -8.71
CA THR A 48 -3.57 18.74 -8.07
C THR A 48 -4.42 19.56 -9.04
N ALA A 49 -5.37 20.31 -8.51
CA ALA A 49 -6.19 21.26 -9.25
C ALA A 49 -6.28 22.58 -8.50
N LEU A 50 -6.58 23.64 -9.20
CA LEU A 50 -6.87 24.95 -8.64
C LEU A 50 -8.39 25.17 -8.62
N HIS A 51 -8.95 25.51 -7.47
CA HIS A 51 -10.37 25.88 -7.38
C HIS A 51 -10.57 27.23 -8.07
N THR A 52 -11.42 27.29 -9.09
CA THR A 52 -11.50 28.46 -9.99
C THR A 52 -11.92 29.76 -9.30
N GLU A 53 -12.73 29.67 -8.26
CA GLU A 53 -13.26 30.85 -7.57
C GLU A 53 -12.42 31.23 -6.35
N THR A 54 -12.08 30.24 -5.52
CA THR A 54 -11.35 30.50 -4.27
C THR A 54 -9.83 30.54 -4.47
N GLN A 55 -9.32 30.09 -5.63
CA GLN A 55 -7.91 29.94 -5.95
C GLN A 55 -7.18 29.00 -4.97
N GLU A 56 -7.93 28.15 -4.28
CA GLU A 56 -7.38 27.17 -3.37
C GLU A 56 -6.83 25.97 -4.15
N LYS A 57 -5.65 25.49 -3.78
CA LYS A 57 -5.04 24.28 -4.36
C LYS A 57 -5.70 23.05 -3.75
N LEU A 58 -6.21 22.16 -4.60
CA LEU A 58 -6.86 20.91 -4.23
C LEU A 58 -5.96 19.72 -4.61
N VAL A 59 -5.96 18.67 -3.79
CA VAL A 59 -5.46 17.35 -4.15
C VAL A 59 -6.62 16.54 -4.67
N ILE A 60 -6.45 15.96 -5.87
CA ILE A 60 -7.41 15.06 -6.51
C ILE A 60 -6.91 13.63 -6.29
N TYR A 61 -7.75 12.78 -5.72
CA TYR A 61 -7.38 11.40 -5.40
C TYR A 61 -8.59 10.47 -5.53
N GLN A 62 -8.32 9.21 -5.83
CA GLN A 62 -9.33 8.17 -6.09
C GLN A 62 -9.24 7.09 -5.01
N ALA A 63 -10.37 6.68 -4.46
CA ALA A 63 -10.45 5.49 -3.62
C ALA A 63 -10.06 4.24 -4.43
N LEU A 64 -9.36 3.29 -3.79
CA LEU A 64 -9.03 1.99 -4.38
C LEU A 64 -9.99 0.88 -3.89
N TYR A 65 -11.13 1.27 -3.34
CA TYR A 65 -12.15 0.41 -2.75
C TYR A 65 -13.55 0.93 -3.11
N ASP A 66 -14.56 0.12 -2.82
CA ASP A 66 -15.97 0.39 -3.14
C ASP A 66 -16.15 0.79 -4.63
N ASP A 67 -16.80 1.91 -4.89
CA ASP A 67 -17.11 2.44 -6.22
C ASP A 67 -15.97 3.22 -6.89
N HIS A 68 -14.76 3.18 -6.32
CA HIS A 68 -13.57 3.90 -6.82
C HIS A 68 -13.79 5.41 -6.99
N GLN A 69 -14.55 6.01 -6.11
CA GLN A 69 -14.94 7.42 -6.19
C GLN A 69 -13.72 8.35 -6.18
N ILE A 70 -13.80 9.42 -6.97
CA ILE A 70 -12.80 10.48 -7.03
C ILE A 70 -13.19 11.59 -6.07
N PHE A 71 -12.22 12.07 -5.31
CA PHE A 71 -12.34 13.13 -4.32
C PHE A 71 -11.44 14.31 -4.65
N ALA A 72 -11.87 15.50 -4.23
CA ALA A 72 -11.06 16.71 -4.18
C ALA A 72 -11.01 17.22 -2.76
N ARG A 73 -9.81 17.52 -2.25
CA ARG A 73 -9.60 18.05 -0.91
C ARG A 73 -8.60 19.19 -0.93
N PRO A 74 -8.84 20.29 -0.19
CA PRO A 74 -7.84 21.33 0.00
C PRO A 74 -6.49 20.75 0.41
N LEU A 75 -5.41 21.18 -0.26
CA LEU A 75 -4.06 20.67 -0.02
C LEU A 75 -3.68 20.79 1.47
N LYS A 76 -4.01 21.91 2.10
CA LYS A 76 -3.78 22.13 3.52
C LYS A 76 -4.44 21.05 4.37
N MET A 77 -5.71 20.72 4.11
CA MET A 77 -6.45 19.69 4.83
C MET A 77 -5.95 18.27 4.50
N PHE A 78 -5.43 18.06 3.28
CA PHE A 78 -4.84 16.78 2.88
C PHE A 78 -3.57 16.49 3.68
N MET A 79 -2.72 17.50 3.86
CA MET A 79 -1.45 17.43 4.58
C MET A 79 -1.56 17.62 6.10
N GLU A 80 -2.77 17.78 6.62
CA GLU A 80 -3.02 18.04 8.03
C GLU A 80 -2.59 16.85 8.91
N ASN A 81 -1.99 17.18 10.06
CA ASN A 81 -1.70 16.18 11.08
C ASN A 81 -2.98 15.70 11.77
N VAL A 82 -2.96 14.47 12.21
CA VAL A 82 -4.07 13.88 12.99
C VAL A 82 -3.92 14.27 14.44
N ASP A 83 -4.98 14.80 15.03
CA ASP A 83 -4.98 15.12 16.46
C ASP A 83 -5.02 13.83 17.31
N PRO A 84 -3.96 13.52 18.07
CA PRO A 84 -3.91 12.32 18.89
C PRO A 84 -4.93 12.30 20.04
N LYS A 85 -5.48 13.44 20.41
CA LYS A 85 -6.54 13.52 21.44
C LYS A 85 -7.85 12.95 20.92
N ASN A 86 -8.16 13.22 19.64
CA ASN A 86 -9.38 12.72 18.99
C ASN A 86 -9.23 11.27 18.46
N TYR A 87 -7.98 10.87 18.17
CA TYR A 87 -7.67 9.57 17.57
C TYR A 87 -6.48 8.90 18.27
N PRO A 88 -6.62 8.48 19.56
CA PRO A 88 -5.51 7.96 20.36
C PRO A 88 -4.95 6.63 19.87
N TRP A 89 -5.70 5.89 19.06
CA TRP A 89 -5.30 4.64 18.44
C TRP A 89 -4.43 4.84 17.18
N ASN A 90 -4.45 6.05 16.61
CA ASN A 90 -3.72 6.35 15.38
C ASN A 90 -2.21 6.45 15.63
N LYS A 91 -1.43 5.77 14.79
CA LYS A 91 0.03 5.78 14.83
C LYS A 91 0.67 6.68 13.76
N LEU A 92 -0.12 7.11 12.78
CA LEU A 92 0.37 7.94 11.68
C LEU A 92 0.33 9.42 12.05
N PRO A 93 1.38 10.20 11.74
CA PRO A 93 1.44 11.61 12.09
C PRO A 93 0.48 12.46 11.25
N ALA A 94 0.27 12.12 10.00
CA ALA A 94 -0.54 12.88 9.04
C ALA A 94 -1.82 12.13 8.66
N ARG A 95 -2.78 12.89 8.12
CA ARG A 95 -4.07 12.35 7.65
C ARG A 95 -3.91 11.33 6.52
N PHE A 96 -2.96 11.59 5.62
CA PHE A 96 -2.57 10.67 4.55
C PHE A 96 -1.05 10.50 4.58
N VAL A 97 -0.59 9.28 4.41
CA VAL A 97 0.84 8.95 4.26
C VAL A 97 1.04 8.03 3.06
N PRO A 98 2.18 8.10 2.37
CA PRO A 98 2.49 7.13 1.32
C PRO A 98 2.40 5.69 1.84
N TYR A 99 1.73 4.83 1.09
CA TYR A 99 1.59 3.40 1.41
C TYR A 99 2.88 2.68 1.00
N THR A 100 3.74 2.51 1.98
CA THR A 100 5.12 2.00 1.81
C THR A 100 5.21 0.50 2.09
N HIS A 101 6.38 -0.07 1.80
CA HIS A 101 6.73 -1.45 2.14
C HIS A 101 6.38 -1.81 3.61
N ASP A 102 6.69 -0.94 4.57
CA ASP A 102 6.44 -1.21 5.99
C ASP A 102 4.95 -1.32 6.32
N LEU A 103 4.11 -0.51 5.66
CA LEU A 103 2.65 -0.56 5.81
C LEU A 103 2.06 -1.80 5.13
N ILE A 104 2.61 -2.22 4.00
CA ILE A 104 2.24 -3.49 3.34
C ILE A 104 2.58 -4.67 4.27
N VAL A 105 3.76 -4.69 4.87
CA VAL A 105 4.14 -5.71 5.86
C VAL A 105 3.21 -5.71 7.06
N GLN A 106 2.79 -4.53 7.52
CA GLN A 106 1.81 -4.43 8.60
C GLN A 106 0.47 -5.08 8.21
N ASP A 107 -0.05 -4.82 7.01
CA ASP A 107 -1.27 -5.46 6.51
C ASP A 107 -1.12 -6.98 6.40
N LEU A 108 0.01 -7.48 5.88
CA LEU A 108 0.29 -8.92 5.76
C LEU A 108 0.25 -9.67 7.10
N ASN A 109 0.56 -9.01 8.22
CA ASN A 109 0.44 -9.62 9.54
C ASN A 109 -1.01 -9.94 9.94
N HIS A 110 -1.99 -9.32 9.29
CA HIS A 110 -3.41 -9.50 9.55
C HIS A 110 -4.09 -10.44 8.55
N LEU A 111 -3.36 -10.91 7.52
CA LEU A 111 -3.88 -11.80 6.49
C LEU A 111 -3.44 -13.25 6.71
N ASP A 112 -4.31 -14.20 6.36
CA ASP A 112 -3.96 -15.61 6.33
C ASP A 112 -3.18 -15.96 5.06
N SER A 113 -3.48 -15.28 3.96
CA SER A 113 -2.72 -15.36 2.72
C SER A 113 -2.84 -14.08 1.90
N ALA A 114 -1.84 -13.82 1.07
CA ALA A 114 -1.86 -12.72 0.11
C ALA A 114 -0.89 -12.96 -1.04
N VAL A 115 -1.23 -12.44 -2.21
CA VAL A 115 -0.27 -12.25 -3.31
C VAL A 115 0.21 -10.80 -3.30
N VAL A 116 1.51 -10.62 -3.33
CA VAL A 116 2.15 -9.30 -3.26
C VAL A 116 2.97 -9.08 -4.51
N GLU A 117 2.78 -7.93 -5.14
CA GLU A 117 3.58 -7.49 -6.26
C GLU A 117 4.94 -6.95 -5.79
N ILE A 118 6.00 -7.38 -6.47
CA ILE A 118 7.39 -7.00 -6.19
C ILE A 118 7.81 -5.89 -7.15
N ALA A 119 8.47 -4.85 -6.63
CA ALA A 119 9.04 -3.77 -7.41
C ALA A 119 10.54 -3.61 -7.12
N GLY A 120 11.33 -3.39 -8.17
CA GLY A 120 12.77 -3.12 -8.06
C GLY A 120 13.65 -4.37 -8.01
N GLY A 121 14.94 -4.18 -7.69
CA GLY A 121 15.90 -5.25 -7.36
C GLY A 121 16.42 -6.10 -8.53
N GLY A 122 15.93 -5.94 -9.75
CA GLY A 122 16.33 -6.79 -10.88
C GLY A 122 15.91 -8.27 -10.71
N SER A 123 14.93 -8.53 -9.87
CA SER A 123 14.33 -9.87 -9.71
C SER A 123 13.65 -10.31 -11.00
N LYS A 124 13.81 -11.60 -11.36
CA LYS A 124 13.01 -12.21 -12.42
C LYS A 124 11.55 -12.37 -12.00
N TYR A 125 11.28 -12.43 -10.70
CA TYR A 125 9.94 -12.62 -10.16
C TYR A 125 9.22 -11.29 -10.02
N LYS A 126 7.94 -11.29 -10.34
CA LYS A 126 7.05 -10.11 -10.21
C LYS A 126 6.14 -10.20 -9.01
N TYR A 127 5.84 -11.40 -8.57
CA TYR A 127 4.89 -11.66 -7.49
C TYR A 127 5.43 -12.67 -6.49
N VAL A 128 4.97 -12.56 -5.25
CA VAL A 128 5.16 -13.57 -4.22
C VAL A 128 3.82 -13.87 -3.56
N TYR A 129 3.45 -15.14 -3.52
CA TYR A 129 2.35 -15.62 -2.71
C TYR A 129 2.87 -15.99 -1.33
N ILE A 130 2.28 -15.43 -0.29
CA ILE A 130 2.61 -15.66 1.12
C ILE A 130 1.36 -16.22 1.80
N TRP A 131 1.51 -17.30 2.56
CA TRP A 131 0.41 -17.84 3.34
C TRP A 131 0.86 -18.34 4.70
N ARG A 132 -0.06 -18.30 5.66
CA ARG A 132 0.17 -18.74 7.04
C ARG A 132 -0.43 -20.12 7.27
N THR A 133 0.30 -20.97 8.00
CA THR A 133 -0.16 -22.27 8.50
C THR A 133 0.10 -22.33 9.99
N ASN A 134 -0.36 -23.44 10.63
CA ASN A 134 -0.05 -23.71 12.04
C ASN A 134 1.45 -23.83 12.31
N ASN A 135 2.26 -24.13 11.29
CA ASN A 135 3.71 -24.29 11.38
C ASN A 135 4.53 -23.05 11.00
N GLY A 136 3.85 -21.95 10.62
CA GLY A 136 4.49 -20.69 10.26
C GLY A 136 4.10 -20.16 8.89
N TYR A 137 4.92 -19.27 8.34
CA TYR A 137 4.69 -18.65 7.04
C TYR A 137 5.43 -19.40 5.94
N HIS A 138 4.73 -19.57 4.82
CA HIS A 138 5.23 -20.15 3.58
C HIS A 138 5.16 -19.10 2.48
N TYR A 139 5.93 -19.27 1.43
CA TYR A 139 5.88 -18.38 0.28
C TYR A 139 6.30 -19.09 -1.00
N CYS A 140 5.81 -18.63 -2.15
CA CYS A 140 6.33 -19.01 -3.46
C CYS A 140 6.37 -17.80 -4.40
N PHE A 141 7.26 -17.86 -5.38
CA PHE A 141 7.46 -16.80 -6.35
C PHE A 141 6.82 -17.11 -7.68
N TYR A 142 6.40 -16.06 -8.38
CA TYR A 142 5.84 -16.14 -9.73
C TYR A 142 6.45 -15.06 -10.63
N ASP A 143 6.73 -15.45 -11.89
CA ASP A 143 7.25 -14.54 -12.91
C ASP A 143 6.11 -13.71 -13.52
N ASP A 144 4.92 -14.29 -13.66
CA ASP A 144 3.73 -13.66 -14.25
C ASP A 144 2.45 -14.13 -13.55
N LEU A 145 1.36 -13.38 -13.76
CA LEU A 145 0.01 -13.71 -13.29
C LEU A 145 -0.62 -14.89 -14.07
N TYR A 146 -0.11 -15.19 -15.26
CA TYR A 146 -0.67 -16.23 -16.13
C TYR A 146 0.04 -17.57 -15.93
N TYR A 147 -0.73 -18.58 -15.61
CA TYR A 147 -0.31 -19.93 -15.22
C TYR A 147 0.51 -20.68 -16.29
N GLU A 148 0.42 -20.29 -17.56
CA GLU A 148 1.11 -20.99 -18.67
C GLU A 148 2.64 -20.84 -18.66
N THR A 149 3.16 -19.97 -17.81
CA THR A 149 4.61 -19.72 -17.66
C THR A 149 5.11 -19.89 -16.23
N ALA A 150 4.39 -20.62 -15.37
CA ALA A 150 4.93 -21.04 -14.10
C ALA A 150 6.20 -21.85 -14.39
N SER A 151 7.36 -21.24 -14.20
CA SER A 151 8.64 -21.92 -14.36
C SER A 151 8.62 -23.19 -13.50
N GLU A 152 9.23 -24.26 -13.97
CA GLU A 152 9.33 -25.56 -13.29
C GLU A 152 10.01 -25.49 -11.90
N GLU A 153 10.44 -24.32 -11.46
CA GLU A 153 10.99 -24.03 -10.15
C GLU A 153 9.94 -23.48 -9.18
N LEU A 154 8.92 -24.27 -8.88
CA LEU A 154 8.20 -24.14 -7.62
C LEU A 154 9.19 -24.50 -6.51
N GLU A 155 10.05 -23.58 -6.10
CA GLU A 155 10.75 -23.73 -4.83
C GLU A 155 9.73 -23.65 -3.70
N LEU A 156 9.12 -24.77 -3.39
CA LEU A 156 8.36 -25.00 -2.17
C LEU A 156 9.27 -24.76 -0.97
N THR A 157 8.98 -23.78 -0.24
CA THR A 157 9.88 -22.97 0.47
C THR A 157 9.70 -23.09 1.96
N ARG A 158 10.67 -22.67 2.67
CA ARG A 158 10.89 -22.84 4.08
C ARG A 158 9.75 -22.24 4.90
N SER A 159 9.18 -23.03 5.79
CA SER A 159 8.30 -22.58 6.86
C SER A 159 9.09 -21.75 7.87
N ASN A 160 8.62 -20.57 8.20
CA ASN A 160 9.14 -19.74 9.28
C ASN A 160 8.01 -19.35 10.24
N THR A 161 8.34 -19.38 11.54
CA THR A 161 7.38 -19.06 12.60
C THR A 161 7.07 -17.57 12.71
N LYS A 162 7.88 -16.72 12.06
CA LYS A 162 7.73 -15.25 12.11
C LYS A 162 7.71 -14.69 10.69
N LEU A 163 6.74 -13.83 10.41
CA LEU A 163 6.63 -13.15 9.12
C LEU A 163 7.89 -12.35 8.77
N GLY A 164 8.49 -11.61 9.73
CA GLY A 164 9.72 -10.85 9.52
C GLY A 164 10.85 -11.69 8.97
N VAL A 165 11.09 -12.89 9.53
CA VAL A 165 12.13 -13.82 9.03
C VAL A 165 11.80 -14.32 7.62
N THR A 166 10.51 -14.58 7.33
CA THR A 166 10.08 -14.96 5.98
C THR A 166 10.36 -13.83 4.98
N LEU A 167 10.06 -12.60 5.35
CA LEU A 167 10.31 -11.42 4.52
C LEU A 167 11.79 -11.18 4.29
N ASP A 168 12.65 -11.35 5.32
CA ASP A 168 14.11 -11.25 5.17
C ASP A 168 14.66 -12.27 4.17
N LEU A 169 14.12 -13.50 4.19
CA LEU A 169 14.49 -14.53 3.23
C LEU A 169 14.02 -14.18 1.80
N ILE A 170 12.81 -13.66 1.65
CA ILE A 170 12.29 -13.17 0.38
C ILE A 170 13.19 -12.05 -0.15
N CYS A 171 13.50 -11.05 0.68
CA CYS A 171 14.37 -9.93 0.32
C CYS A 171 15.75 -10.38 -0.11
N SER A 172 16.37 -11.36 0.59
CA SER A 172 17.69 -11.87 0.26
C SER A 172 17.74 -12.58 -1.11
N LYS A 173 16.64 -13.23 -1.51
CA LYS A 173 16.54 -13.91 -2.83
C LYS A 173 16.31 -12.94 -4.00
N CYS A 174 15.80 -11.76 -3.75
CA CYS A 174 15.38 -10.80 -4.78
C CYS A 174 16.27 -9.57 -4.89
N ASN A 175 17.49 -9.59 -4.35
CA ASN A 175 18.48 -8.51 -4.48
C ASN A 175 17.96 -7.09 -4.14
N GLY A 176 17.25 -6.95 -3.03
CA GLY A 176 16.85 -5.63 -2.54
C GLY A 176 15.58 -5.06 -3.18
N PHE A 177 14.57 -5.87 -3.39
CA PHE A 177 13.24 -5.42 -3.83
C PHE A 177 12.42 -4.77 -2.70
N SER A 178 11.33 -4.12 -3.07
CA SER A 178 10.28 -3.68 -2.16
C SER A 178 8.94 -4.25 -2.61
N PHE A 179 8.02 -4.42 -1.66
CA PHE A 179 6.63 -4.68 -2.01
C PHE A 179 6.01 -3.41 -2.59
N SER A 180 5.27 -3.54 -3.68
CA SER A 180 4.58 -2.43 -4.30
C SER A 180 3.11 -2.37 -3.90
N ARG A 181 2.45 -3.51 -3.79
CA ARG A 181 1.06 -3.63 -3.36
C ARG A 181 0.65 -5.07 -3.06
N ILE A 182 -0.41 -5.24 -2.27
CA ILE A 182 -1.14 -6.50 -2.13
C ILE A 182 -2.19 -6.57 -3.26
N LEU A 183 -2.33 -7.73 -3.90
CA LEU A 183 -3.35 -7.95 -4.91
C LEU A 183 -4.75 -8.04 -4.27
N THR A 184 -5.79 -7.74 -5.04
CA THR A 184 -7.18 -7.99 -4.63
C THR A 184 -7.52 -9.47 -4.76
N GLU A 185 -8.63 -9.91 -4.16
CA GLU A 185 -9.12 -11.29 -4.32
C GLU A 185 -9.37 -11.65 -5.78
N GLU A 186 -9.91 -10.73 -6.58
CA GLU A 186 -10.15 -10.93 -8.01
C GLU A 186 -8.84 -11.14 -8.78
N GLU A 187 -7.79 -10.38 -8.43
CA GLU A 187 -6.45 -10.54 -9.01
C GLU A 187 -5.80 -11.85 -8.54
N GLU A 188 -6.00 -12.27 -7.28
CA GLU A 188 -5.46 -13.52 -6.73
C GLU A 188 -6.04 -14.76 -7.38
N ILE A 189 -7.30 -14.74 -7.83
CA ILE A 189 -7.96 -15.87 -8.52
C ILE A 189 -7.16 -16.29 -9.75
N LEU A 190 -6.46 -15.36 -10.41
CA LEU A 190 -5.60 -15.65 -11.55
C LEU A 190 -4.37 -16.51 -11.21
N PHE A 191 -4.03 -16.68 -9.92
CA PHE A 191 -2.91 -17.51 -9.44
C PHE A 191 -3.31 -18.92 -9.01
N ILE A 192 -4.59 -19.17 -8.78
CA ILE A 192 -5.05 -20.41 -8.11
C ILE A 192 -5.50 -21.47 -9.13
N PHE A 193 -5.62 -21.11 -10.39
CA PHE A 193 -6.03 -21.95 -11.51
C PHE A 193 -5.02 -21.88 -12.65
#